data_6231f9b2e4806eb33895c95eef7bf0ad
#
_entry.id   6231f9b2e4806eb33895c95eef7bf0ad
#
_cell.length_a   1.000
_cell.length_b   1.000
_cell.length_c   1.000
_cell.angle_alpha   90.00
_cell.angle_beta   90.00
_cell.angle_gamma   90.00
#
_symmetry.space_group_name_H-M   'P 1'
#
loop_
_entity.id
_entity.type
_entity.pdbx_description
1 polymer ?
#
loop_
_entity_poly.entity_id
_entity_poly.type
_entity_poly.pdbx_seq_one_letter_code
_entity_poly.pdbx_strand_id
1 'polypeptide(L)'
;MSRIVSKDNYFDTGLEVLSDLGFRHLNIGVLCRRLGVTSGSFYHHFGSWQSYVDALLEHWENRQVLILRSLRFDPATPDSAIGALSDLTLGLHHRAEAAIRAWAANDESVAVALKRVDESRRRTVRRTISGVVGDEEIAAVDTELGMAMLIGYQQMVASGQDVRLEQLLGEYARLVYSHRRPVAQSEPS
;
A
#
# COMPACT_ATOMS: atom_id res chain seq x y z
N MET A 1 -1.65 -36.03 -9.97
CA MET A 1 -0.40 -35.24 -10.01
C MET A 1 -0.46 -34.21 -8.90
N SER A 2 0.44 -34.27 -7.93
CA SER A 2 0.49 -33.27 -6.85
C SER A 2 0.92 -31.94 -7.44
N ARG A 3 0.07 -30.91 -7.33
CA ARG A 3 0.40 -29.56 -7.77
C ARG A 3 1.54 -29.03 -6.90
N ILE A 4 2.69 -28.73 -7.49
CA ILE A 4 3.78 -28.08 -6.76
C ILE A 4 3.34 -26.65 -6.46
N VAL A 5 3.10 -26.34 -5.18
CA VAL A 5 2.70 -25.02 -4.71
C VAL A 5 3.94 -24.33 -4.14
N SER A 6 4.27 -23.13 -4.61
CA SER A 6 5.39 -22.32 -4.12
C SER A 6 5.02 -21.51 -2.89
N LYS A 7 6.01 -20.93 -2.19
CA LYS A 7 5.77 -19.96 -1.11
C LYS A 7 4.95 -18.76 -1.59
N ASP A 8 5.23 -18.27 -2.80
CA ASP A 8 4.51 -17.13 -3.38
C ASP A 8 3.01 -17.43 -3.56
N ASN A 9 2.65 -18.66 -3.96
CA ASN A 9 1.24 -19.03 -4.02
C ASN A 9 0.55 -18.95 -2.65
N TYR A 10 1.25 -19.31 -1.56
CA TYR A 10 0.71 -19.15 -0.21
C TYR A 10 0.58 -17.67 0.18
N PHE A 11 1.50 -16.82 -0.21
CA PHE A 11 1.44 -15.38 0.07
C PHE A 11 0.31 -14.71 -0.71
N ASP A 12 0.19 -14.96 -2.02
CA ASP A 12 -0.91 -14.43 -2.83
C ASP A 12 -2.26 -14.89 -2.28
N THR A 13 -2.41 -16.19 -1.98
CA THR A 13 -3.63 -16.74 -1.35
C THR A 13 -3.89 -16.11 0.01
N GLY A 14 -2.86 -15.84 0.80
CA GLY A 14 -2.99 -15.15 2.09
C GLY A 14 -3.55 -13.73 1.94
N LEU A 15 -3.03 -12.97 0.98
CA LEU A 15 -3.52 -11.62 0.66
C LEU A 15 -4.96 -11.66 0.11
N GLU A 16 -5.32 -12.66 -0.69
CA GLU A 16 -6.70 -12.88 -1.14
C GLU A 16 -7.63 -13.18 0.05
N VAL A 17 -7.22 -14.05 0.98
CA VAL A 17 -8.01 -14.35 2.20
C VAL A 17 -8.21 -13.08 3.02
N LEU A 18 -7.15 -12.28 3.21
CA LEU A 18 -7.25 -10.98 3.90
C LEU A 18 -8.25 -10.05 3.21
N SER A 19 -8.20 -9.98 1.89
CA SER A 19 -9.10 -9.13 1.09
C SER A 19 -10.56 -9.57 1.17
N ASP A 20 -10.83 -10.88 1.09
CA ASP A 20 -12.16 -11.43 0.96
C ASP A 20 -12.86 -11.66 2.30
N LEU A 21 -12.09 -12.13 3.29
CA LEU A 21 -12.63 -12.65 4.55
C LEU A 21 -12.11 -11.91 5.80
N GLY A 22 -11.05 -11.12 5.65
CA GLY A 22 -10.39 -10.42 6.74
C GLY A 22 -9.44 -11.33 7.55
N PHE A 23 -8.65 -10.69 8.44
CA PHE A 23 -7.55 -11.36 9.14
C PHE A 23 -7.97 -12.51 10.07
N ARG A 24 -9.18 -12.46 10.65
CA ARG A 24 -9.68 -13.51 11.56
C ARG A 24 -9.88 -14.86 10.86
N HIS A 25 -10.02 -14.86 9.54
CA HIS A 25 -10.20 -16.06 8.74
C HIS A 25 -8.89 -16.57 8.12
N LEU A 26 -7.80 -15.83 8.27
CA LEU A 26 -6.49 -16.27 7.81
C LEU A 26 -5.96 -17.36 8.73
N ASN A 27 -5.94 -18.59 8.26
CA ASN A 27 -5.42 -19.76 8.99
C ASN A 27 -5.00 -20.86 8.01
N ILE A 28 -4.25 -21.85 8.51
CA ILE A 28 -3.69 -22.96 7.72
C ILE A 28 -4.79 -23.70 6.94
N GLY A 29 -5.93 -23.98 7.58
CA GLY A 29 -7.02 -24.74 6.96
C GLY A 29 -7.64 -24.02 5.77
N VAL A 30 -7.82 -22.70 5.85
CA VAL A 30 -8.35 -21.87 4.75
C VAL A 30 -7.34 -21.80 3.60
N LEU A 31 -6.05 -21.56 3.91
CA LEU A 31 -4.98 -21.52 2.92
C LEU A 31 -4.87 -22.83 2.15
N CYS A 32 -4.75 -23.95 2.87
CA CYS A 32 -4.63 -25.28 2.26
C CYS A 32 -5.84 -25.66 1.41
N ARG A 33 -7.05 -25.30 1.83
CA ARG A 33 -8.28 -25.54 1.07
C ARG A 33 -8.30 -24.74 -0.23
N ARG A 34 -7.95 -23.46 -0.20
CA ARG A 34 -7.88 -22.61 -1.41
C ARG A 34 -6.82 -23.09 -2.39
N LEU A 35 -5.69 -23.55 -1.89
CA LEU A 35 -4.58 -24.05 -2.71
C LEU A 35 -4.76 -25.49 -3.19
N GLY A 36 -5.72 -26.23 -2.62
CA GLY A 36 -5.91 -27.65 -2.91
C GLY A 36 -4.77 -28.56 -2.42
N VAL A 37 -4.17 -28.22 -1.29
CA VAL A 37 -3.05 -28.95 -0.68
C VAL A 37 -3.36 -29.40 0.75
N THR A 38 -2.49 -30.28 1.29
CA THR A 38 -2.58 -30.73 2.68
C THR A 38 -1.86 -29.77 3.64
N SER A 39 -2.18 -29.83 4.93
CA SER A 39 -1.44 -29.11 5.97
C SER A 39 0.03 -29.52 6.06
N GLY A 40 0.36 -30.77 5.69
CA GLY A 40 1.75 -31.22 5.57
C GLY A 40 2.56 -30.41 4.58
N SER A 41 1.96 -30.01 3.44
CA SER A 41 2.58 -29.11 2.48
C SER A 41 2.89 -27.73 3.08
N PHE A 42 1.96 -27.17 3.87
CA PHE A 42 2.18 -25.91 4.56
C PHE A 42 3.37 -25.97 5.52
N TYR A 43 3.39 -26.99 6.39
CA TYR A 43 4.49 -27.16 7.36
C TYR A 43 5.84 -27.43 6.70
N HIS A 44 5.85 -28.10 5.54
CA HIS A 44 7.07 -28.29 4.76
C HIS A 44 7.65 -26.93 4.28
N HIS A 45 6.82 -25.96 3.92
CA HIS A 45 7.28 -24.65 3.44
C HIS A 45 7.66 -23.68 4.56
N PHE A 46 6.93 -23.70 5.68
CA PHE A 46 7.01 -22.64 6.70
C PHE A 46 7.40 -23.14 8.10
N GLY A 47 7.28 -24.43 8.38
CA GLY A 47 7.58 -25.00 9.68
C GLY A 47 6.56 -24.67 10.77
N SER A 48 6.08 -23.42 10.83
CA SER A 48 5.10 -22.96 11.81
C SER A 48 4.16 -21.91 11.23
N TRP A 49 3.05 -21.66 11.93
CA TRP A 49 2.13 -20.56 11.61
C TRP A 49 2.81 -19.19 11.73
N GLN A 50 3.56 -18.97 12.81
CA GLN A 50 4.25 -17.71 13.04
C GLN A 50 5.26 -17.42 11.93
N SER A 51 6.06 -18.41 11.53
CA SER A 51 7.02 -18.26 10.42
C SER A 51 6.33 -17.92 9.09
N TYR A 52 5.11 -18.43 8.87
CA TYR A 52 4.32 -18.02 7.70
C TYR A 52 3.87 -16.56 7.81
N VAL A 53 3.36 -16.14 8.96
CA VAL A 53 2.91 -14.75 9.19
C VAL A 53 4.07 -13.79 8.96
N ASP A 54 5.23 -14.07 9.56
CA ASP A 54 6.42 -13.23 9.41
C ASP A 54 6.85 -13.12 7.94
N ALA A 55 6.87 -14.27 7.23
CA ALA A 55 7.22 -14.30 5.82
C ALA A 55 6.17 -13.61 4.91
N LEU A 56 4.88 -13.73 5.23
CA LEU A 56 3.80 -13.03 4.51
C LEU A 56 3.93 -11.50 4.66
N LEU A 57 4.20 -11.03 5.87
CA LEU A 57 4.38 -9.60 6.15
C LEU A 57 5.63 -9.07 5.46
N GLU A 58 6.74 -9.82 5.48
CA GLU A 58 7.96 -9.48 4.75
C GLU A 58 7.72 -9.41 3.24
N HIS A 59 7.00 -10.39 2.68
CA HIS A 59 6.62 -10.41 1.25
C HIS A 59 5.77 -9.18 0.90
N TRP A 60 4.75 -8.87 1.70
CA TRP A 60 3.90 -7.70 1.50
C TRP A 60 4.70 -6.40 1.60
N GLU A 61 5.55 -6.23 2.63
CA GLU A 61 6.41 -5.06 2.81
C GLU A 61 7.35 -4.86 1.63
N ASN A 62 8.05 -5.93 1.20
CA ASN A 62 8.97 -5.88 0.05
C ASN A 62 8.25 -5.48 -1.24
N ARG A 63 7.05 -5.99 -1.47
CA ARG A 63 6.23 -5.61 -2.63
C ARG A 63 5.89 -4.11 -2.59
N GLN A 64 5.52 -3.57 -1.43
CA GLN A 64 5.26 -2.13 -1.27
C GLN A 64 6.51 -1.28 -1.53
N VAL A 65 7.66 -1.70 -1.00
CA VAL A 65 8.94 -0.99 -1.23
C VAL A 65 9.32 -1.00 -2.71
N LEU A 66 9.16 -2.12 -3.43
CA LEU A 66 9.43 -2.19 -4.86
C LEU A 66 8.52 -1.26 -5.66
N ILE A 67 7.22 -1.23 -5.36
CA ILE A 67 6.25 -0.32 -5.96
C ILE A 67 6.69 1.15 -5.75
N LEU A 68 7.03 1.54 -4.52
CA LEU A 68 7.46 2.90 -4.20
C LEU A 68 8.81 3.28 -4.86
N ARG A 69 9.72 2.32 -5.04
CA ARG A 69 11.01 2.54 -5.72
C ARG A 69 10.88 2.68 -7.23
N SER A 70 9.81 2.17 -7.82
CA SER A 70 9.53 2.34 -9.26
C SER A 70 9.15 3.78 -9.62
N LEU A 71 8.69 4.58 -8.64
CA LEU A 71 8.44 6.00 -8.81
C LEU A 71 9.75 6.75 -9.05
N ARG A 72 9.88 7.31 -10.23
CA ARG A 72 10.95 8.24 -10.57
C ARG A 72 10.37 9.65 -10.60
N PHE A 73 10.90 10.51 -9.75
CA PHE A 73 10.63 11.94 -9.85
C PHE A 73 11.53 12.51 -10.93
N ASP A 74 10.92 13.05 -11.98
CA ASP A 74 11.61 13.86 -12.99
C ASP A 74 11.30 15.34 -12.72
N PRO A 75 12.28 16.15 -12.31
CA PRO A 75 12.07 17.59 -12.08
C PRO A 75 11.58 18.34 -13.30
N ALA A 76 11.83 17.83 -14.51
CA ALA A 76 11.37 18.45 -15.76
C ALA A 76 9.87 18.21 -16.03
N THR A 77 9.27 17.20 -15.39
CA THR A 77 7.86 16.86 -15.57
C THR A 77 7.16 16.62 -14.22
N PRO A 78 7.08 17.63 -13.33
CA PRO A 78 6.53 17.46 -11.98
C PRO A 78 5.06 16.99 -12.00
N ASP A 79 4.30 17.33 -13.03
CA ASP A 79 2.89 16.94 -13.18
C ASP A 79 2.74 15.42 -13.39
N SER A 80 3.73 14.77 -14.03
CA SER A 80 3.72 13.32 -14.20
C SER A 80 3.93 12.57 -12.88
N ALA A 81 4.58 13.19 -11.89
CA ALA A 81 4.88 12.57 -10.61
C ALA A 81 3.62 12.36 -9.75
N ILE A 82 2.69 13.31 -9.75
CA ILE A 82 1.40 13.16 -9.04
C ILE A 82 0.52 12.12 -9.75
N GLY A 83 0.52 12.11 -11.09
CA GLY A 83 -0.15 11.06 -11.86
C GLY A 83 0.37 9.68 -11.52
N ALA A 84 1.69 9.50 -11.47
CA ALA A 84 2.32 8.23 -11.11
C ALA A 84 2.01 7.79 -9.66
N LEU A 85 1.93 8.73 -8.69
CA LEU A 85 1.45 8.43 -7.34
C LEU A 85 -0.01 7.96 -7.34
N SER A 86 -0.86 8.59 -8.16
CA SER A 86 -2.27 8.21 -8.31
C SER A 86 -2.40 6.81 -8.88
N ASP A 87 -1.68 6.49 -9.96
CA ASP A 87 -1.69 5.16 -10.59
C ASP A 87 -1.22 4.07 -9.63
N LEU A 88 -0.16 4.33 -8.87
CA LEU A 88 0.29 3.42 -7.83
C LEU A 88 -0.77 3.21 -6.75
N THR A 89 -1.43 4.27 -6.33
CA THR A 89 -2.49 4.19 -5.31
C THR A 89 -3.66 3.38 -5.82
N LEU A 90 -4.08 3.57 -7.07
CA LEU A 90 -5.14 2.76 -7.70
C LEU A 90 -4.80 1.26 -7.75
N GLY A 91 -3.53 0.92 -7.93
CA GLY A 91 -3.06 -0.47 -8.02
C GLY A 91 -2.89 -1.19 -6.68
N LEU A 92 -3.16 -0.56 -5.53
CA LEU A 92 -3.04 -1.21 -4.22
C LEU A 92 -4.17 -2.20 -3.94
N HIS A 93 -3.86 -3.24 -3.15
CA HIS A 93 -4.87 -4.19 -2.65
C HIS A 93 -5.60 -3.62 -1.43
N HIS A 94 -6.44 -2.59 -1.63
CA HIS A 94 -7.05 -1.79 -0.56
C HIS A 94 -7.75 -2.61 0.52
N ARG A 95 -8.53 -3.65 0.14
CA ARG A 95 -9.24 -4.51 1.11
C ARG A 95 -8.28 -5.34 1.95
N ALA A 96 -7.23 -5.91 1.34
CA ALA A 96 -6.20 -6.64 2.06
C ALA A 96 -5.44 -5.72 3.03
N GLU A 97 -5.11 -4.50 2.60
CA GLU A 97 -4.44 -3.52 3.46
C GLU A 97 -5.32 -3.05 4.62
N ALA A 98 -6.62 -2.86 4.39
CA ALA A 98 -7.56 -2.59 5.48
C ALA A 98 -7.62 -3.76 6.50
N ALA A 99 -7.58 -5.01 6.01
CA ALA A 99 -7.52 -6.18 6.88
C ALA A 99 -6.20 -6.25 7.67
N ILE A 100 -5.06 -5.90 7.06
CA ILE A 100 -3.77 -5.80 7.75
C ILE A 100 -3.81 -4.70 8.82
N ARG A 101 -4.41 -3.53 8.56
CA ARG A 101 -4.60 -2.48 9.56
C ARG A 101 -5.45 -2.94 10.74
N ALA A 102 -6.55 -3.65 10.47
CA ALA A 102 -7.38 -4.22 11.52
C ALA A 102 -6.65 -5.31 12.33
N TRP A 103 -5.78 -6.07 11.68
CA TRP A 103 -4.93 -7.07 12.35
C TRP A 103 -3.87 -6.39 13.22
N ALA A 104 -3.20 -5.36 12.73
CA ALA A 104 -2.20 -4.58 13.46
C ALA A 104 -2.71 -4.00 14.80
N ALA A 105 -4.02 -3.76 14.93
CA ALA A 105 -4.61 -3.33 16.19
C ALA A 105 -4.59 -4.43 17.29
N ASN A 106 -4.30 -5.69 16.91
CA ASN A 106 -4.34 -6.86 17.80
C ASN A 106 -3.04 -7.68 17.79
N ASP A 107 -2.02 -7.26 17.01
CA ASP A 107 -0.76 -8.01 16.84
C ASP A 107 0.39 -7.02 16.62
N GLU A 108 1.35 -7.06 17.55
CA GLU A 108 2.48 -6.11 17.55
C GLU A 108 3.40 -6.29 16.35
N SER A 109 3.64 -7.53 15.91
CA SER A 109 4.50 -7.80 14.75
C SER A 109 3.92 -7.21 13.47
N VAL A 110 2.59 -7.33 13.30
CA VAL A 110 1.85 -6.74 12.19
C VAL A 110 1.86 -5.20 12.28
N ALA A 111 1.70 -4.65 13.49
CA ALA A 111 1.75 -3.20 13.71
C ALA A 111 3.11 -2.61 13.32
N VAL A 112 4.20 -3.29 13.66
CA VAL A 112 5.57 -2.87 13.31
C VAL A 112 5.77 -2.90 11.78
N ALA A 113 5.33 -3.96 11.08
CA ALA A 113 5.43 -4.06 9.63
C ALA A 113 4.58 -2.96 8.94
N LEU A 114 3.34 -2.75 9.38
CA LEU A 114 2.46 -1.71 8.86
C LEU A 114 3.07 -0.31 9.04
N LYS A 115 3.65 -0.02 10.21
CA LYS A 115 4.32 1.26 10.48
C LYS A 115 5.47 1.51 9.50
N ARG A 116 6.32 0.50 9.24
CA ARG A 116 7.42 0.63 8.27
C ARG A 116 6.91 0.95 6.85
N VAL A 117 5.85 0.28 6.41
CA VAL A 117 5.23 0.54 5.10
C VAL A 117 4.66 1.96 5.04
N ASP A 118 3.89 2.38 6.04
CA ASP A 118 3.30 3.72 6.07
C ASP A 118 4.35 4.82 6.13
N GLU A 119 5.44 4.64 6.89
CA GLU A 119 6.57 5.57 6.90
C GLU A 119 7.30 5.64 5.55
N SER A 120 7.45 4.51 4.86
CA SER A 120 8.04 4.47 3.53
C SER A 120 7.17 5.20 2.50
N ARG A 121 5.84 5.01 2.56
CA ARG A 121 4.87 5.74 1.73
C ARG A 121 4.94 7.24 2.00
N ARG A 122 4.86 7.63 3.27
CA ARG A 122 4.93 9.04 3.69
C ARG A 122 6.18 9.72 3.16
N ARG A 123 7.36 9.10 3.29
CA ARG A 123 8.60 9.66 2.76
C ARG A 123 8.56 9.82 1.23
N THR A 124 8.01 8.85 0.52
CA THR A 124 7.91 8.90 -0.95
C THR A 124 6.94 9.99 -1.39
N VAL A 125 5.73 10.03 -0.81
CA VAL A 125 4.71 11.04 -1.10
C VAL A 125 5.26 12.43 -0.81
N ARG A 126 5.87 12.65 0.37
CA ARG A 126 6.44 13.95 0.74
C ARG A 126 7.49 14.42 -0.27
N ARG A 127 8.44 13.55 -0.62
CA ARG A 127 9.49 13.90 -1.61
C ARG A 127 8.88 14.29 -2.95
N THR A 128 7.85 13.57 -3.40
CA THR A 128 7.17 13.86 -4.67
C THR A 128 6.44 15.21 -4.59
N ILE A 129 5.68 15.45 -3.53
CA ILE A 129 4.93 16.70 -3.34
C ILE A 129 5.87 17.89 -3.17
N SER A 130 6.94 17.78 -2.37
CA SER A 130 7.94 18.84 -2.21
C SER A 130 8.52 19.27 -3.55
N GLY A 131 8.78 18.32 -4.46
CA GLY A 131 9.24 18.63 -5.82
C GLY A 131 8.22 19.36 -6.69
N VAL A 132 6.93 19.21 -6.42
CA VAL A 132 5.84 19.90 -7.16
C VAL A 132 5.53 21.26 -6.58
N VAL A 133 5.41 21.34 -5.25
CA VAL A 133 4.94 22.53 -4.52
C VAL A 133 6.08 23.53 -4.29
N GLY A 134 7.30 23.04 -4.05
CA GLY A 134 8.48 23.87 -3.74
C GLY A 134 8.44 24.51 -2.36
N ASP A 135 7.62 23.98 -1.43
CA ASP A 135 7.49 24.42 -0.05
C ASP A 135 7.34 23.21 0.87
N GLU A 136 8.27 23.04 1.82
CA GLU A 136 8.36 21.87 2.67
C GLU A 136 7.24 21.81 3.73
N GLU A 137 6.76 22.93 4.22
CA GLU A 137 5.68 22.97 5.22
C GLU A 137 4.35 22.56 4.57
N ILE A 138 4.05 23.13 3.41
CA ILE A 138 2.88 22.78 2.62
C ILE A 138 2.96 21.31 2.18
N ALA A 139 4.11 20.86 1.69
CA ALA A 139 4.29 19.48 1.28
C ALA A 139 4.11 18.48 2.46
N ALA A 140 4.47 18.87 3.68
CA ALA A 140 4.21 18.06 4.86
C ALA A 140 2.71 17.90 5.13
N VAL A 141 1.94 18.99 5.08
CA VAL A 141 0.49 18.97 5.28
C VAL A 141 -0.21 18.16 4.19
N ASP A 142 0.13 18.42 2.92
CA ASP A 142 -0.43 17.69 1.78
C ASP A 142 -0.11 16.19 1.86
N THR A 143 1.08 15.82 2.33
CA THR A 143 1.44 14.42 2.56
C THR A 143 0.52 13.76 3.58
N GLU A 144 0.27 14.40 4.72
CA GLU A 144 -0.62 13.83 5.74
C GLU A 144 -2.07 13.78 5.27
N LEU A 145 -2.53 14.75 4.47
CA LEU A 145 -3.85 14.70 3.83
C LEU A 145 -3.96 13.50 2.87
N GLY A 146 -2.97 13.26 2.03
CA GLY A 146 -2.94 12.11 1.12
C GLY A 146 -2.92 10.78 1.86
N MET A 147 -2.13 10.68 2.94
CA MET A 147 -2.10 9.49 3.79
C MET A 147 -3.43 9.26 4.51
N ALA A 148 -4.05 10.31 5.06
CA ALA A 148 -5.36 10.22 5.70
C ALA A 148 -6.46 9.80 4.71
N MET A 149 -6.43 10.35 3.49
CA MET A 149 -7.35 9.97 2.40
C MET A 149 -7.19 8.50 2.03
N LEU A 150 -5.97 8.00 1.84
CA LEU A 150 -5.70 6.60 1.53
C LEU A 150 -6.23 5.66 2.62
N ILE A 151 -5.91 5.94 3.89
CA ILE A 151 -6.33 5.14 5.03
C ILE A 151 -7.86 5.17 5.18
N GLY A 152 -8.46 6.34 5.06
CA GLY A 152 -9.92 6.51 5.10
C GLY A 152 -10.62 5.74 3.99
N TYR A 153 -10.12 5.82 2.76
CA TYR A 153 -10.64 5.07 1.63
C TYR A 153 -10.59 3.56 1.87
N GLN A 154 -9.46 3.03 2.34
CA GLN A 154 -9.31 1.61 2.66
C GLN A 154 -10.36 1.14 3.68
N GLN A 155 -10.65 1.95 4.71
CA GLN A 155 -11.68 1.63 5.71
C GLN A 155 -13.09 1.67 5.12
N MET A 156 -13.40 2.66 4.28
CA MET A 156 -14.71 2.77 3.62
C MET A 156 -14.98 1.57 2.70
N VAL A 157 -14.00 1.17 1.88
CA VAL A 157 -14.12 0.00 1.00
C VAL A 157 -14.23 -1.30 1.79
N ALA A 158 -13.50 -1.45 2.89
CA ALA A 158 -13.61 -2.61 3.77
C ALA A 158 -14.99 -2.70 4.44
N SER A 159 -15.65 -1.56 4.67
CA SER A 159 -17.02 -1.46 5.19
C SER A 159 -18.09 -1.62 4.10
N GLY A 160 -17.71 -1.90 2.85
CA GLY A 160 -18.63 -2.11 1.74
C GLY A 160 -19.18 -0.82 1.12
N GLN A 161 -18.59 0.33 1.40
CA GLN A 161 -18.98 1.60 0.78
C GLN A 161 -18.45 1.68 -0.64
N ASP A 162 -19.29 2.17 -1.56
CA ASP A 162 -18.92 2.46 -2.94
C ASP A 162 -18.35 3.88 -3.03
N VAL A 163 -17.03 3.99 -3.00
CA VAL A 163 -16.31 5.27 -3.09
C VAL A 163 -15.39 5.24 -4.31
N ARG A 164 -15.46 6.27 -5.13
CA ARG A 164 -14.65 6.37 -6.36
C ARG A 164 -13.27 6.95 -6.03
N LEU A 165 -12.27 6.09 -5.94
CA LEU A 165 -10.90 6.48 -5.62
C LEU A 165 -10.32 7.47 -6.65
N GLU A 166 -10.59 7.26 -7.94
CA GLU A 166 -10.12 8.14 -9.01
C GLU A 166 -10.59 9.58 -8.81
N GLN A 167 -11.82 9.79 -8.34
CA GLN A 167 -12.35 11.13 -8.06
C GLN A 167 -11.65 11.76 -6.87
N LEU A 168 -11.41 11.00 -5.79
CA LEU A 168 -10.67 11.49 -4.63
C LEU A 168 -9.22 11.87 -5.00
N LEU A 169 -8.54 11.03 -5.76
CA LEU A 169 -7.19 11.31 -6.24
C LEU A 169 -7.15 12.52 -7.17
N GLY A 170 -8.15 12.69 -8.03
CA GLY A 170 -8.26 13.86 -8.89
C GLY A 170 -8.43 15.17 -8.11
N GLU A 171 -9.27 15.17 -7.06
CA GLU A 171 -9.42 16.35 -6.17
C GLU A 171 -8.14 16.62 -5.38
N TYR A 172 -7.52 15.56 -4.85
CA TYR A 172 -6.26 15.68 -4.14
C TYR A 172 -5.14 16.24 -5.03
N ALA A 173 -5.04 15.76 -6.27
CA ALA A 173 -4.08 16.29 -7.24
C ALA A 173 -4.31 17.79 -7.51
N ARG A 174 -5.58 18.22 -7.70
CA ARG A 174 -5.93 19.64 -7.87
C ARG A 174 -5.52 20.48 -6.66
N LEU A 175 -5.73 19.97 -5.45
CA LEU A 175 -5.29 20.64 -4.21
C LEU A 175 -3.77 20.85 -4.23
N VAL A 176 -3.00 19.80 -4.46
CA VAL A 176 -1.53 19.86 -4.50
C VAL A 176 -1.04 20.84 -5.55
N TYR A 177 -1.64 20.83 -6.74
CA TYR A 177 -1.27 21.79 -7.80
C TYR A 177 -1.63 23.23 -7.45
N SER A 178 -2.71 23.48 -6.69
CA SER A 178 -3.07 24.83 -6.25
C SER A 178 -2.05 25.45 -5.29
N HIS A 179 -1.25 24.62 -4.63
CA HIS A 179 -0.17 25.03 -3.74
C HIS A 179 1.17 25.26 -4.45
N ARG A 180 1.24 25.00 -5.76
CA ARG A 180 2.46 25.18 -6.54
C ARG A 180 2.86 26.66 -6.58
N ARG A 181 4.12 26.95 -6.21
CA ARG A 181 4.65 28.31 -6.35
C ARG A 181 4.74 28.68 -7.83
N PRO A 182 4.29 29.89 -8.22
CA PRO A 182 4.54 30.38 -9.57
C PRO A 182 6.04 30.37 -9.85
N VAL A 183 6.43 29.81 -10.99
CA VAL A 183 7.83 29.92 -11.45
C VAL A 183 8.12 31.40 -11.61
N ALA A 184 9.04 31.96 -10.82
CA ALA A 184 9.50 33.32 -10.99
C ALA A 184 9.97 33.47 -12.45
N GLN A 185 9.25 34.30 -13.24
CA GLN A 185 9.69 34.65 -14.57
C GLN A 185 11.02 35.38 -14.38
N SER A 186 12.12 34.78 -14.84
CA SER A 186 13.38 35.46 -14.95
C SER A 186 13.17 36.60 -15.92
N GLU A 187 13.14 37.83 -15.41
CA GLU A 187 13.14 39.04 -16.28
C GLU A 187 14.40 38.99 -17.16
N PRO A 188 14.27 39.09 -18.48
CA PRO A 188 15.43 39.22 -19.34
C PRO A 188 16.09 40.60 -19.09
N SER A 189 17.34 40.54 -18.65
CA SER A 189 18.23 41.72 -18.52
C SER A 189 18.58 42.27 -19.86
#